data_5306dc0d08e28b3c157088f5f8e2dbfd
#
_entry.id   5306dc0d08e28b3c157088f5f8e2dbfd
#
_cell.length_a   1.000
_cell.length_b   1.000
_cell.length_c   1.000
_cell.angle_alpha   90.00
_cell.angle_beta   90.00
_cell.angle_gamma   90.00
#
_symmetry.space_group_name_H-M   'P 1'
#
loop_
_entity.id
_entity.type
_entity.pdbx_description
1 polymer ?
#
loop_
_entity_poly.entity_id
_entity_poly.type
_entity_poly.pdbx_seq_one_letter_code
_entity_poly.pdbx_strand_id
1 'polypeptide(L)' 'YVKLMEEAGEVGRAILKDDTDGIKDGIGDMVVVLTNLAELCNLSIEECVEEAYEVISKRAGKMVNGTFVKDN' A
#
# COMPACT_ATOMS: atom_id res chain seq x y z
N TYR A 1 -3.60 13.93 -1.00
CA TYR A 1 -4.25 13.06 0.01
C TYR A 1 -5.71 12.75 -0.33
N VAL A 2 -6.48 13.78 -0.71
CA VAL A 2 -7.88 13.59 -1.11
C VAL A 2 -7.97 12.66 -2.32
N LYS A 3 -7.11 12.86 -3.29
CA LYS A 3 -7.07 12.00 -4.48
C LYS A 3 -6.81 10.54 -4.12
N LEU A 4 -5.91 10.32 -3.17
CA LEU A 4 -5.62 8.97 -2.70
C LEU A 4 -6.86 8.31 -2.08
N MET A 5 -7.63 9.05 -1.30
CA MET A 5 -8.84 8.53 -0.69
C MET A 5 -9.92 8.20 -1.74
N GLU A 6 -10.01 9.01 -2.79
CA GLU A 6 -10.93 8.72 -3.90
C GLU A 6 -10.56 7.42 -4.59
N GLU A 7 -9.29 7.23 -4.89
CA GLU A 7 -8.81 6.00 -5.56
C GLU A 7 -9.03 4.78 -4.67
N ALA A 8 -8.77 4.92 -3.37
CA ALA A 8 -9.01 3.82 -2.42
C ALA A 8 -10.49 3.43 -2.39
N GLY A 9 -11.39 4.42 -2.43
CA GLY A 9 -12.83 4.17 -2.48
C GLY A 9 -13.25 3.42 -3.74
N GLU A 10 -12.66 3.75 -4.87
CA GLU A 10 -12.94 3.07 -6.13
C GLU A 10 -12.47 1.61 -6.08
N VAL A 11 -11.30 1.35 -5.48
CA VAL A 11 -10.82 -0.02 -5.29
C VAL A 11 -11.80 -0.80 -4.40
N GLY A 12 -12.28 -0.18 -3.33
CA GLY A 12 -13.26 -0.81 -2.45
C GLY A 12 -14.54 -1.20 -3.17
N ARG A 13 -15.05 -0.32 -4.03
CA ARG A 13 -16.24 -0.63 -4.82
C ARG A 13 -15.97 -1.77 -5.82
N ALA A 14 -14.80 -1.77 -6.45
CA ALA A 14 -14.43 -2.82 -7.39
C ALA A 14 -14.35 -4.19 -6.70
N ILE A 15 -13.83 -4.22 -5.49
CA ILE A 15 -13.78 -5.46 -4.69
C ILE A 15 -15.19 -5.98 -4.42
N LEU A 16 -16.11 -5.10 -4.03
CA LEU A 16 -17.50 -5.49 -3.75
C LEU A 16 -18.22 -6.03 -4.97
N LYS A 17 -17.80 -5.62 -6.16
CA LYS A 17 -18.41 -6.05 -7.43
C LYS A 17 -17.66 -7.18 -8.10
N ASP A 18 -16.60 -7.70 -7.48
CA ASP A 18 -15.71 -8.69 -8.09
C ASP A 18 -15.16 -8.23 -9.46
N ASP A 19 -14.91 -6.93 -9.56
CA ASP A 19 -14.38 -6.33 -10.78
C ASP A 19 -12.85 -6.36 -10.75
N THR A 20 -12.27 -7.45 -11.24
CA THR A 20 -10.83 -7.64 -11.21
C THR A 20 -10.06 -6.55 -11.96
N ASP A 21 -10.57 -6.14 -13.12
CA ASP A 21 -9.92 -5.08 -13.89
C ASP A 21 -9.96 -3.75 -13.15
N GLY A 22 -11.07 -3.44 -12.52
CA GLY A 22 -11.22 -2.24 -11.71
C GLY A 22 -10.29 -2.25 -10.50
N ILE A 23 -10.12 -3.40 -9.87
CA ILE A 23 -9.18 -3.55 -8.75
C ILE A 23 -7.74 -3.28 -9.22
N LYS A 24 -7.37 -3.88 -10.34
CA LYS A 24 -6.03 -3.75 -10.91
C LYS A 24 -5.73 -2.29 -11.27
N ASP A 25 -6.65 -1.65 -11.99
CA ASP A 25 -6.52 -0.25 -12.36
C ASP A 25 -6.44 0.65 -11.13
N GLY A 26 -7.29 0.41 -10.16
CA GLY A 26 -7.34 1.22 -8.94
C GLY A 26 -6.06 1.11 -8.11
N ILE A 27 -5.51 -0.07 -7.98
CA ILE A 27 -4.23 -0.26 -7.29
C ILE A 27 -3.13 0.51 -8.01
N GLY A 28 -3.07 0.42 -9.33
CA GLY A 28 -2.12 1.18 -10.12
C GLY A 28 -2.27 2.68 -9.93
N ASP A 29 -3.50 3.17 -9.97
CA ASP A 29 -3.80 4.59 -9.76
C ASP A 29 -3.35 5.07 -8.38
N MET A 30 -3.55 4.25 -7.36
CA MET A 30 -3.08 4.59 -6.01
C MET A 30 -1.56 4.71 -5.96
N VAL A 31 -0.85 3.82 -6.63
CA VAL A 31 0.62 3.88 -6.68
C VAL A 31 1.07 5.16 -7.38
N VAL A 32 0.39 5.56 -8.48
CA VAL A 32 0.70 6.80 -9.18
C VAL A 32 0.50 8.02 -8.26
N VAL A 33 -0.61 8.05 -7.53
CA VAL A 33 -0.89 9.16 -6.61
C VAL A 33 0.18 9.22 -5.51
N LEU A 34 0.55 8.08 -4.95
CA LEU A 34 1.58 8.00 -3.92
C LEU A 34 2.95 8.43 -4.45
N THR A 35 3.26 8.06 -5.69
CA THR A 35 4.52 8.47 -6.34
C THR A 35 4.59 9.99 -6.45
N ASN A 36 3.51 10.61 -6.89
CA ASN A 36 3.43 12.07 -7.02
C ASN A 36 3.54 12.75 -5.65
N LEU A 37 2.89 12.18 -4.64
CA LEU A 37 2.97 12.72 -3.28
C LEU A 37 4.41 12.66 -2.76
N ALA A 38 5.09 11.55 -2.97
CA ALA A 38 6.47 11.39 -2.55
C ALA A 38 7.36 12.47 -3.18
N GLU A 39 7.20 12.70 -4.49
CA GLU A 39 7.96 13.73 -5.20
C GLU A 39 7.71 15.12 -4.65
N LEU A 40 6.46 15.44 -4.32
CA LEU A 40 6.12 16.72 -3.71
C LEU A 40 6.80 16.92 -2.35
N CYS A 41 7.13 15.83 -1.68
CA CYS A 41 7.82 15.85 -0.39
C CYS A 41 9.33 15.69 -0.54
N ASN A 42 9.85 15.78 -1.74
CA ASN A 42 11.28 15.57 -2.05
C ASN A 42 11.77 14.17 -1.69
N LEU A 43 10.89 13.19 -1.87
CA LEU A 43 11.19 11.77 -1.64
C LEU A 43 10.95 11.02 -2.94
N SER A 44 11.43 9.79 -3.01
CA SER A 44 11.05 8.88 -4.09
C SER A 44 10.16 7.78 -3.51
N ILE A 45 9.27 7.24 -4.34
CA ILE A 45 8.42 6.15 -3.91
C ILE A 45 9.28 4.91 -3.55
N GLU A 46 10.38 4.72 -4.25
CA GLU A 46 11.31 3.62 -3.99
C GLU A 46 11.88 3.71 -2.57
N GLU A 47 12.32 4.91 -2.15
CA GLU A 47 12.83 5.13 -0.81
C GLU A 47 11.78 4.81 0.25
N CYS A 48 10.54 5.23 0.01
CA CYS A 48 9.45 5.00 0.93
C CYS A 48 9.16 3.51 1.08
N VAL A 49 9.13 2.79 -0.03
CA VAL A 49 8.87 1.35 -0.03
C VAL A 49 10.01 0.60 0.64
N GLU A 50 11.25 0.96 0.36
CA GLU A 50 12.41 0.35 0.98
C GLU A 50 12.39 0.52 2.49
N GLU A 51 12.09 1.73 2.96
CA GLU A 51 12.01 2.02 4.38
C GLU A 51 10.94 1.17 5.06
N ALA A 52 9.76 1.11 4.46
CA ALA A 52 8.66 0.31 5.00
C ALA A 52 9.03 -1.17 5.05
N TYR A 53 9.64 -1.67 4.00
CA TYR A 53 10.06 -3.07 3.91
C TYR A 53 11.11 -3.38 4.97
N GLU A 54 12.08 -2.49 5.16
CA GLU A 54 13.13 -2.64 6.15
C GLU A 54 12.55 -2.69 7.57
N VAL A 55 11.62 -1.80 7.88
CA VAL A 55 10.97 -1.78 9.19
C VAL A 55 10.20 -3.08 9.44
N ILE A 56 9.45 -3.55 8.43
CA ILE A 56 8.70 -4.79 8.54
C ILE A 56 9.65 -5.98 8.76
N SER A 57 10.76 -6.01 8.03
CA SER A 57 11.75 -7.08 8.16
C SER A 57 12.39 -7.08 9.55
N LYS A 58 12.68 -5.90 10.08
CA LYS A 58 13.31 -5.76 11.42
C LYS A 58 12.39 -6.10 12.56
N ARG A 59 11.08 -6.02 12.35
CA ARG A 59 10.12 -6.41 13.38
C ARG A 59 10.18 -7.91 13.66
N ALA A 60 10.80 -8.67 12.77
CA ALA A 60 11.14 -10.07 12.97
C ALA A 60 10.00 -10.87 13.58
N GLY A 61 8.84 -10.79 12.97
CA GLY A 61 7.70 -11.55 13.41
C GLY A 61 7.70 -12.93 12.76
N LYS A 62 6.96 -13.83 13.34
CA LYS A 62 6.72 -15.14 12.75
C LYS A 62 5.27 -15.53 12.99
N MET A 63 4.76 -16.38 12.12
CA MET A 63 3.43 -16.93 12.29
C MET A 63 3.48 -18.07 13.29
N VAL A 64 2.65 -17.97 14.32
CA VAL A 64 2.50 -19.03 15.30
C VAL A 64 1.02 -19.36 15.39
N ASN A 65 0.65 -20.57 15.02
CA ASN A 65 -0.75 -21.02 15.01
C ASN A 65 -1.65 -20.06 14.22
N GLY A 66 -1.14 -19.54 13.08
CA GLY A 66 -1.90 -18.63 12.24
C GLY A 66 -1.91 -17.17 12.72
N THR A 67 -1.21 -16.88 13.81
CA THR A 67 -1.15 -15.52 14.36
C THR A 67 0.27 -14.98 14.21
N PHE A 68 0.37 -13.74 13.74
CA PHE A 68 1.67 -13.08 13.62
C PHE A 68 2.14 -12.65 15.02
N VAL A 69 3.31 -13.10 15.40
CA VAL A 69 3.92 -12.76 16.69
C VAL A 69 5.16 -11.92 16.45
N LYS A 70 5.18 -10.74 17.04
CA LYS A 70 6.34 -9.86 16.97
C LYS A 70 7.45 -10.35 17.88
N ASP A 71 8.66 -10.26 17.36
CA ASP A 71 9.88 -10.48 18.14
C ASP A 71 10.26 -9.14 18.75
N ASN A 72 10.21 -9.03 20.02
CA ASN A 72 10.62 -7.79 20.69
C ASN A 72 12.05 -7.87 21.18
#